data_9d49f8c361a91ac86f0d24cfe5f4779f
#
_entry.id   9d49f8c361a91ac86f0d24cfe5f4779f
#
_cell.length_a   1.000
_cell.length_b   1.000
_cell.length_c   1.000
_cell.angle_alpha   90.00
_cell.angle_beta   90.00
_cell.angle_gamma   90.00
#
_symmetry.space_group_name_H-M   'P 1'
#
loop_
_entity.id
_entity.type
_entity.pdbx_description
1 polymer ?
#
loop_
_entity_poly.entity_id
_entity_poly.type
_entity_poly.pdbx_seq_one_letter_code
_entity_poly.pdbx_strand_id
1 'polypeptide(L)'
;ASDVYKRQGLKQFDDKYKGKIYPNTPFALYEKYTYEQVCQLLEWPQNEVPLNIGGYKFHKETKTYPVFINYHKADDIQDTIKYEDRFENPGLLKAISKNKRSFSSDDVQTAFNADALGVSMHLFMRKNKDDEESKEFYYLGPIHSTGRERAKEIFMANGTMAVELEYQLEVPVRDDIYDYIING
;
A
#
# COMPACT_ATOMS: atom_id res chain seq x y z
N ALA A 1 17.50 25.66 2.12
CA ALA A 1 18.43 24.54 2.31
C ALA A 1 17.72 23.18 2.20
N SER A 2 16.55 23.03 2.83
CA SER A 2 15.80 21.76 2.76
C SER A 2 15.32 21.42 1.36
N ASP A 3 14.93 22.41 0.55
CA ASP A 3 14.46 22.20 -0.81
C ASP A 3 15.58 21.73 -1.75
N VAL A 4 16.81 22.20 -1.52
CA VAL A 4 17.98 21.78 -2.31
C VAL A 4 18.30 20.32 -2.02
N TYR A 5 18.29 19.90 -0.76
CA TYR A 5 18.52 18.51 -0.38
C TYR A 5 17.43 17.58 -0.92
N LYS A 6 16.18 18.02 -0.85
CA LYS A 6 15.05 17.26 -1.38
C LYS A 6 15.18 17.06 -2.89
N ARG A 7 15.55 18.11 -3.63
CA ARG A 7 15.79 18.04 -5.08
C ARG A 7 16.96 17.14 -5.45
N GLN A 8 18.05 17.18 -4.67
CA GLN A 8 19.20 16.31 -4.89
C GLN A 8 18.85 14.86 -4.63
N GLY A 9 18.09 14.56 -3.56
CA GLY A 9 17.63 13.22 -3.25
C GLY A 9 16.74 12.66 -4.35
N LEU A 10 15.78 13.44 -4.83
CA LEU A 10 14.90 13.05 -5.91
C LEU A 10 15.68 12.82 -7.22
N LYS A 11 16.66 13.67 -7.52
CA LYS A 11 17.49 13.49 -8.70
C LYS A 11 18.32 12.21 -8.62
N GLN A 12 18.90 11.89 -7.47
CA GLN A 12 19.65 10.64 -7.27
C GLN A 12 18.75 9.44 -7.46
N PHE A 13 17.51 9.50 -6.98
CA PHE A 13 16.52 8.46 -7.20
C PHE A 13 16.19 8.32 -8.68
N ASP A 14 15.96 9.43 -9.39
CA ASP A 14 15.68 9.42 -10.82
C ASP A 14 16.83 8.81 -11.60
N ASP A 15 18.08 9.17 -11.28
CA ASP A 15 19.26 8.63 -11.93
C ASP A 15 19.38 7.12 -11.71
N LYS A 16 19.10 6.64 -10.50
CA LYS A 16 19.18 5.22 -10.15
C LYS A 16 18.11 4.39 -10.88
N TYR A 17 16.89 4.92 -11.02
CA TYR A 17 15.76 4.20 -11.57
C TYR A 17 15.34 4.68 -12.96
N LYS A 18 16.16 5.52 -13.59
CA LYS A 18 15.88 6.05 -14.92
C LYS A 18 15.59 4.94 -15.92
N GLY A 19 14.44 5.04 -16.60
CA GLY A 19 13.96 4.03 -17.53
C GLY A 19 13.18 2.90 -16.87
N LYS A 20 13.16 2.83 -15.53
CA LYS A 20 12.43 1.82 -14.77
C LYS A 20 11.18 2.36 -14.10
N ILE A 21 11.04 3.68 -14.07
CA ILE A 21 9.90 4.34 -13.40
C ILE A 21 8.60 3.98 -14.14
N TYR A 22 7.64 3.49 -13.37
CA TYR A 22 6.33 3.16 -13.91
C TYR A 22 5.59 4.45 -14.32
N PRO A 23 4.99 4.52 -15.51
CA PRO A 23 4.36 5.74 -16.02
C PRO A 23 3.35 6.35 -15.03
N ASN A 24 3.39 7.68 -14.90
CA ASN A 24 2.53 8.48 -14.02
C ASN A 24 2.74 8.23 -12.52
N THR A 25 3.86 7.61 -12.15
CA THR A 25 4.26 7.43 -10.76
C THR A 25 5.72 7.85 -10.57
N PRO A 26 6.13 8.18 -9.34
CA PRO A 26 7.55 8.42 -9.04
C PRO A 26 8.29 7.13 -8.65
N PHE A 27 7.71 5.96 -8.89
CA PHE A 27 8.22 4.69 -8.39
C PHE A 27 8.56 3.71 -9.52
N ALA A 28 9.55 2.86 -9.28
CA ALA A 28 9.87 1.74 -10.15
C ALA A 28 9.24 0.45 -9.59
N LEU A 29 8.54 -0.30 -10.45
CA LEU A 29 7.96 -1.59 -10.05
C LEU A 29 9.04 -2.52 -9.51
N TYR A 30 8.72 -3.17 -8.38
CA TYR A 30 9.54 -4.19 -7.70
C TYR A 30 10.86 -3.68 -7.12
N GLU A 31 11.04 -2.36 -7.07
CA GLU A 31 12.08 -1.74 -6.26
C GLU A 31 11.57 -1.53 -4.83
N LYS A 32 12.48 -1.35 -3.90
CA LYS A 32 12.16 -1.23 -2.47
C LYS A 32 12.21 0.22 -2.00
N TYR A 33 11.26 0.57 -1.14
CA TYR A 33 11.15 1.92 -0.58
C TYR A 33 10.77 1.85 0.90
N THR A 34 11.34 2.76 1.70
CA THR A 34 10.89 2.99 3.09
C THR A 34 9.65 3.91 3.09
N TYR A 35 8.95 3.97 4.23
CA TYR A 35 7.84 4.92 4.41
C TYR A 35 8.26 6.35 4.08
N GLU A 36 9.41 6.75 4.60
CA GLU A 36 9.92 8.11 4.41
C GLU A 36 10.17 8.40 2.93
N GLN A 37 10.83 7.48 2.22
CA GLN A 37 11.09 7.64 0.79
C GLN A 37 9.80 7.76 -0.02
N VAL A 38 8.79 6.95 0.32
CA VAL A 38 7.49 7.00 -0.36
C VAL A 38 6.85 8.38 -0.18
N CYS A 39 6.78 8.86 1.05
CA CYS A 39 6.18 10.17 1.34
C CYS A 39 6.94 11.32 0.66
N GLN A 40 8.27 11.25 0.64
CA GLN A 40 9.10 12.24 -0.04
C GLN A 40 8.86 12.24 -1.54
N LEU A 41 8.82 11.06 -2.15
CA LEU A 41 8.57 10.93 -3.59
C LEU A 41 7.15 11.35 -3.97
N LEU A 42 6.19 11.20 -3.07
CA LEU A 42 4.82 11.69 -3.24
C LEU A 42 4.68 13.18 -2.91
N GLU A 43 5.78 13.83 -2.57
CA GLU A 43 5.86 15.28 -2.30
C GLU A 43 5.06 15.73 -1.08
N TRP A 44 4.93 14.88 -0.07
CA TRP A 44 4.34 15.31 1.20
C TRP A 44 5.28 16.30 1.90
N PRO A 45 4.74 17.34 2.55
CA PRO A 45 5.56 18.24 3.36
C PRO A 45 6.30 17.46 4.45
N GLN A 46 7.55 17.85 4.74
CA GLN A 46 8.42 17.14 5.68
C GLN A 46 7.77 16.97 7.06
N ASN A 47 7.03 17.97 7.52
CA ASN A 47 6.35 17.92 8.82
C ASN A 47 5.11 17.02 8.81
N GLU A 48 4.67 16.56 7.64
CA GLU A 48 3.53 15.65 7.50
C GLU A 48 3.97 14.22 7.22
N VAL A 49 5.27 13.95 7.13
CA VAL A 49 5.81 12.62 6.94
C VAL A 49 5.82 11.89 8.30
N PRO A 50 4.99 10.87 8.48
CA PRO A 50 4.97 10.15 9.76
C PRO A 50 6.17 9.23 9.90
N LEU A 51 6.56 8.95 11.15
CA LEU A 51 7.61 7.96 11.44
C LEU A 51 7.16 6.56 11.08
N ASN A 52 5.86 6.31 11.13
CA ASN A 52 5.27 5.01 10.84
C ASN A 52 3.88 5.21 10.26
N ILE A 53 3.55 4.41 9.26
CA ILE A 53 2.20 4.37 8.68
C ILE A 53 1.59 3.02 9.02
N GLY A 54 0.53 3.05 9.82
CA GLY A 54 -0.19 1.83 10.21
C GLY A 54 -1.10 1.33 9.08
N GLY A 55 -0.53 0.69 8.09
CA GLY A 55 -1.24 0.12 6.96
C GLY A 55 -1.41 1.08 5.79
N TYR A 56 -2.09 2.19 5.97
CA TYR A 56 -2.29 3.15 4.88
C TYR A 56 -2.51 4.55 5.44
N LYS A 57 -2.32 5.54 4.58
CA LYS A 57 -2.66 6.93 4.93
C LYS A 57 -3.03 7.71 3.66
N PHE A 58 -4.15 8.41 3.72
CA PHE A 58 -4.58 9.31 2.66
C PHE A 58 -4.02 10.71 2.93
N HIS A 59 -3.38 11.31 1.92
CA HIS A 59 -2.90 12.68 1.95
C HIS A 59 -3.74 13.52 1.00
N LYS A 60 -4.59 14.37 1.56
CA LYS A 60 -5.61 15.09 0.82
C LYS A 60 -5.02 16.10 -0.17
N GLU A 61 -4.00 16.84 0.24
CA GLU A 61 -3.41 17.92 -0.56
C GLU A 61 -2.76 17.41 -1.84
N THR A 62 -2.07 16.27 -1.76
CA THR A 62 -1.44 15.64 -2.93
C THR A 62 -2.32 14.63 -3.62
N LYS A 63 -3.47 14.30 -3.03
CA LYS A 63 -4.37 13.24 -3.51
C LYS A 63 -3.64 11.92 -3.71
N THR A 64 -2.79 11.55 -2.76
CA THR A 64 -2.05 10.29 -2.77
C THR A 64 -2.47 9.41 -1.59
N TYR A 65 -2.47 8.12 -1.83
CA TYR A 65 -2.99 7.15 -0.87
C TYR A 65 -2.11 5.89 -0.90
N PRO A 66 -0.94 5.94 -0.25
CA PRO A 66 -0.06 4.78 -0.18
C PRO A 66 -0.63 3.74 0.79
N VAL A 67 -0.59 2.48 0.38
CA VAL A 67 -1.03 1.33 1.15
C VAL A 67 0.17 0.43 1.38
N PHE A 68 0.46 0.16 2.66
CA PHE A 68 1.60 -0.67 3.07
C PHE A 68 1.09 -1.94 3.74
N ILE A 69 1.48 -3.07 3.22
CA ILE A 69 1.01 -4.37 3.70
C ILE A 69 2.21 -5.23 4.11
N ASN A 70 2.14 -5.76 5.33
CA ASN A 70 3.00 -6.85 5.77
C ASN A 70 2.25 -8.15 5.47
N TYR A 71 2.71 -8.88 4.46
CA TYR A 71 2.03 -10.09 4.02
C TYR A 71 2.44 -11.25 4.90
N HIS A 72 1.56 -11.63 5.82
CA HIS A 72 1.80 -12.76 6.71
C HIS A 72 1.29 -14.05 6.14
N LYS A 73 2.14 -15.06 6.16
CA LYS A 73 1.69 -16.41 5.98
C LYS A 73 1.11 -16.92 7.29
N ALA A 74 -0.06 -17.53 7.19
CA ALA A 74 -0.96 -17.86 8.29
C ALA A 74 -0.52 -19.01 9.21
N ASP A 75 0.74 -19.44 9.19
CA ASP A 75 1.18 -20.62 9.96
C ASP A 75 1.02 -20.46 11.48
N ASP A 76 1.02 -19.21 11.96
CA ASP A 76 0.90 -18.89 13.38
C ASP A 76 -0.49 -18.35 13.76
N ILE A 77 -1.42 -18.29 12.82
CA ILE A 77 -2.74 -17.73 13.09
C ILE A 77 -3.68 -18.84 13.47
N GLN A 78 -4.19 -18.75 14.69
CA GLN A 78 -5.24 -19.64 15.15
C GLN A 78 -6.44 -19.54 14.20
N ASP A 79 -7.10 -20.66 13.97
CA ASP A 79 -8.26 -20.80 13.07
C ASP A 79 -9.38 -19.77 13.28
N THR A 80 -9.30 -18.97 14.31
CA THR A 80 -10.26 -17.91 14.63
C THR A 80 -10.02 -16.59 13.93
N ILE A 81 -8.83 -16.38 13.34
CA ILE A 81 -8.52 -15.13 12.61
C ILE A 81 -8.61 -15.43 11.12
N LYS A 82 -9.80 -15.24 10.57
CA LYS A 82 -10.09 -15.59 9.17
C LYS A 82 -9.90 -14.44 8.21
N TYR A 83 -9.57 -13.23 8.71
CA TYR A 83 -9.54 -12.04 7.87
C TYR A 83 -8.15 -11.44 7.86
N GLU A 84 -7.48 -11.65 6.73
CA GLU A 84 -6.14 -11.12 6.46
C GLU A 84 -6.07 -10.55 5.06
N ASP A 85 -5.10 -9.68 4.86
CA ASP A 85 -4.74 -9.26 3.52
C ASP A 85 -4.27 -10.48 2.74
N ARG A 86 -4.82 -10.70 1.56
CA ARG A 86 -4.49 -11.87 0.75
C ARG A 86 -4.67 -11.61 -0.73
N PHE A 87 -3.80 -12.20 -1.54
CA PHE A 87 -4.00 -12.25 -2.98
C PHE A 87 -4.97 -13.36 -3.36
N GLU A 88 -5.94 -13.03 -4.20
CA GLU A 88 -6.77 -14.03 -4.88
C GLU A 88 -6.03 -14.57 -6.12
N ASN A 89 -5.28 -13.72 -6.78
CA ASN A 89 -4.39 -14.02 -7.90
C ASN A 89 -3.40 -12.85 -8.03
N PRO A 90 -2.41 -12.93 -8.93
CA PRO A 90 -1.40 -11.86 -9.03
C PRO A 90 -1.95 -10.46 -9.33
N GLY A 91 -3.16 -10.36 -9.86
CA GLY A 91 -3.77 -9.07 -10.18
C GLY A 91 -4.89 -8.64 -9.24
N LEU A 92 -5.24 -9.44 -8.24
CA LEU A 92 -6.40 -9.17 -7.38
C LEU A 92 -6.07 -9.40 -5.91
N LEU A 93 -6.22 -8.34 -5.11
CA LEU A 93 -5.88 -8.33 -3.68
C LEU A 93 -7.11 -8.04 -2.83
N LYS A 94 -7.28 -8.81 -1.77
CA LYS A 94 -8.21 -8.49 -0.69
C LYS A 94 -7.42 -7.85 0.44
N ALA A 95 -7.81 -6.64 0.86
CA ALA A 95 -7.12 -5.90 1.90
C ALA A 95 -8.10 -5.46 2.99
N ILE A 96 -7.66 -5.55 4.24
CA ILE A 96 -8.47 -5.22 5.39
C ILE A 96 -8.19 -3.78 5.83
N SER A 97 -9.24 -3.02 6.08
CA SER A 97 -9.14 -1.65 6.61
C SER A 97 -8.60 -1.64 8.04
N LYS A 98 -8.34 -0.44 8.56
CA LYS A 98 -8.09 -0.25 9.98
C LYS A 98 -9.32 -0.68 10.79
N ASN A 99 -9.12 -0.95 12.08
CA ASN A 99 -10.20 -1.29 13.00
C ASN A 99 -11.19 -0.12 13.15
N LYS A 100 -12.40 -0.44 13.54
CA LYS A 100 -13.48 0.53 13.75
C LYS A 100 -13.80 1.30 12.48
N ARG A 101 -13.90 0.57 11.38
CA ARG A 101 -14.28 1.11 10.07
C ARG A 101 -15.52 0.41 9.56
N SER A 102 -16.33 1.17 8.83
CA SER A 102 -17.52 0.69 8.11
C SER A 102 -17.48 1.22 6.68
N PHE A 103 -18.46 0.86 5.87
CA PHE A 103 -18.57 1.42 4.51
C PHE A 103 -18.66 2.94 4.52
N SER A 104 -19.22 3.55 5.57
CA SER A 104 -19.37 5.01 5.66
C SER A 104 -18.14 5.74 6.17
N SER A 105 -17.09 5.04 6.59
CA SER A 105 -15.86 5.67 7.08
C SER A 105 -15.16 6.44 5.96
N ASP A 106 -14.61 7.61 6.27
CA ASP A 106 -14.05 8.53 5.28
C ASP A 106 -12.91 7.89 4.47
N ASP A 107 -11.99 7.18 5.12
CA ASP A 107 -10.86 6.53 4.46
C ASP A 107 -11.34 5.39 3.53
N VAL A 108 -12.37 4.67 3.92
CA VAL A 108 -12.97 3.61 3.11
C VAL A 108 -13.70 4.20 1.90
N GLN A 109 -14.47 5.26 2.10
CA GLN A 109 -15.16 5.96 1.01
C GLN A 109 -14.17 6.56 0.02
N THR A 110 -13.08 7.13 0.50
CA THR A 110 -12.01 7.64 -0.36
C THR A 110 -11.41 6.52 -1.21
N ALA A 111 -11.16 5.34 -0.63
CA ALA A 111 -10.66 4.20 -1.37
C ALA A 111 -11.65 3.72 -2.45
N PHE A 112 -12.94 3.62 -2.10
CA PHE A 112 -13.96 3.23 -3.07
C PHE A 112 -14.04 4.19 -4.27
N ASN A 113 -13.89 5.48 -4.02
CA ASN A 113 -14.11 6.53 -5.00
C ASN A 113 -12.80 7.16 -5.51
N ALA A 114 -11.66 6.53 -5.23
CA ALA A 114 -10.35 7.11 -5.53
C ALA A 114 -10.21 7.54 -7.00
N ASP A 115 -10.59 6.68 -7.93
CA ASP A 115 -10.47 6.99 -9.35
C ASP A 115 -11.33 8.22 -9.72
N ALA A 116 -12.56 8.28 -9.25
CA ALA A 116 -13.45 9.42 -9.50
C ALA A 116 -12.96 10.71 -8.85
N LEU A 117 -12.30 10.59 -7.70
CA LEU A 117 -11.77 11.73 -6.94
C LEU A 117 -10.38 12.18 -7.43
N GLY A 118 -9.78 11.48 -8.36
CA GLY A 118 -8.42 11.74 -8.81
C GLY A 118 -7.35 11.40 -7.76
N VAL A 119 -7.66 10.46 -6.87
CA VAL A 119 -6.76 9.98 -5.84
C VAL A 119 -5.95 8.80 -6.38
N SER A 120 -4.63 8.89 -6.26
CA SER A 120 -3.71 7.82 -6.69
C SER A 120 -3.40 6.90 -5.51
N MET A 121 -3.81 5.65 -5.62
CA MET A 121 -3.49 4.62 -4.62
C MET A 121 -2.31 3.79 -5.11
N HIS A 122 -1.35 3.56 -4.21
CA HIS A 122 -0.11 2.83 -4.52
C HIS A 122 0.08 1.71 -3.51
N LEU A 123 0.44 0.53 -4.01
CA LEU A 123 0.63 -0.66 -3.17
C LEU A 123 2.11 -0.91 -2.90
N PHE A 124 2.43 -1.00 -1.61
CA PHE A 124 3.75 -1.37 -1.12
C PHE A 124 3.61 -2.60 -0.22
N MET A 125 4.42 -3.60 -0.44
CA MET A 125 4.29 -4.86 0.29
C MET A 125 5.64 -5.42 0.68
N ARG A 126 5.72 -5.99 1.88
CA ARG A 126 6.84 -6.80 2.33
C ARG A 126 6.30 -8.06 2.98
N LYS A 127 7.13 -9.09 3.03
CA LYS A 127 6.72 -10.38 3.53
C LYS A 127 6.61 -10.44 5.05
N ASN A 128 7.50 -9.75 5.77
CA ASN A 128 7.59 -9.89 7.22
C ASN A 128 7.99 -8.57 7.88
N LYS A 129 7.19 -8.12 8.84
CA LYS A 129 7.52 -6.93 9.65
C LYS A 129 8.68 -7.17 10.60
N ASP A 130 8.95 -8.44 10.94
CA ASP A 130 10.00 -8.85 11.87
C ASP A 130 11.35 -9.07 11.19
N ASP A 131 11.42 -8.80 9.89
CA ASP A 131 12.68 -8.69 9.19
C ASP A 131 13.34 -7.38 9.65
N GLU A 132 13.98 -7.44 10.80
CA GLU A 132 14.57 -6.28 11.50
C GLU A 132 15.58 -5.54 10.62
N GLU A 133 16.06 -6.19 9.57
CA GLU A 133 17.05 -5.62 8.68
C GLU A 133 16.44 -4.79 7.55
N SER A 134 15.15 -4.94 7.28
CA SER A 134 14.54 -4.22 6.16
C SER A 134 13.30 -3.43 6.57
N LYS A 135 13.45 -2.11 6.57
CA LYS A 135 12.33 -1.18 6.68
C LYS A 135 11.68 -0.90 5.33
N GLU A 136 12.06 -1.66 4.31
CA GLU A 136 11.70 -1.40 2.94
C GLU A 136 10.59 -2.32 2.46
N PHE A 137 9.74 -1.77 1.59
CA PHE A 137 8.63 -2.48 0.95
C PHE A 137 8.85 -2.50 -0.55
N TYR A 138 8.48 -3.59 -1.20
CA TYR A 138 8.42 -3.65 -2.67
C TYR A 138 7.25 -2.82 -3.18
N TYR A 139 7.50 -2.00 -4.20
CA TYR A 139 6.43 -1.32 -4.90
C TYR A 139 5.76 -2.27 -5.89
N LEU A 140 4.47 -2.48 -5.74
CA LEU A 140 3.70 -3.38 -6.60
C LEU A 140 2.80 -2.65 -7.60
N GLY A 141 2.86 -1.33 -7.63
CA GLY A 141 2.16 -0.52 -8.60
C GLY A 141 0.89 0.14 -8.09
N PRO A 142 0.21 0.91 -8.97
CA PRO A 142 -1.08 1.48 -8.64
C PRO A 142 -2.14 0.39 -8.44
N ILE A 143 -3.09 0.67 -7.55
CA ILE A 143 -4.23 -0.21 -7.30
C ILE A 143 -5.53 0.58 -7.43
N HIS A 144 -6.60 -0.13 -7.79
CA HIS A 144 -7.92 0.44 -7.98
C HIS A 144 -8.95 -0.42 -7.26
N SER A 145 -9.81 0.19 -6.46
CA SER A 145 -10.92 -0.51 -5.84
C SER A 145 -11.87 -1.08 -6.91
N THR A 146 -12.28 -2.33 -6.73
CA THR A 146 -13.27 -2.94 -7.62
C THR A 146 -14.70 -2.53 -7.27
N GLY A 147 -14.88 -1.75 -6.20
CA GLY A 147 -16.14 -1.17 -5.82
C GLY A 147 -16.71 -1.73 -4.52
N ARG A 148 -17.73 -1.06 -4.02
CA ARG A 148 -18.41 -1.44 -2.79
C ARG A 148 -19.07 -2.81 -2.89
N GLU A 149 -19.54 -3.20 -4.06
CA GLU A 149 -20.22 -4.48 -4.28
C GLU A 149 -19.33 -5.68 -4.04
N ARG A 150 -18.02 -5.51 -4.18
CA ARG A 150 -17.01 -6.55 -3.95
C ARG A 150 -16.36 -6.44 -2.58
N ALA A 151 -16.78 -5.47 -1.77
CA ALA A 151 -16.30 -5.27 -0.41
C ALA A 151 -17.32 -5.80 0.59
N LYS A 152 -16.89 -6.03 1.83
CA LYS A 152 -17.80 -6.41 2.90
C LYS A 152 -17.33 -5.89 4.23
N GLU A 153 -18.31 -5.60 5.10
CA GLU A 153 -18.04 -5.30 6.50
C GLU A 153 -17.85 -6.61 7.25
N ILE A 154 -16.79 -6.68 8.06
CA ILE A 154 -16.44 -7.89 8.80
C ILE A 154 -16.22 -7.56 10.27
N PHE A 155 -16.38 -8.56 11.14
CA PHE A 155 -16.05 -8.44 12.55
C PHE A 155 -14.71 -9.12 12.80
N MET A 156 -13.80 -8.37 13.41
CA MET A 156 -12.50 -8.89 13.82
C MET A 156 -12.61 -9.71 15.09
N ALA A 157 -11.55 -10.46 15.43
CA ALA A 157 -11.54 -11.32 16.63
C ALA A 157 -11.85 -10.57 17.93
N ASN A 158 -11.51 -9.29 18.01
CA ASN A 158 -11.79 -8.43 19.16
C ASN A 158 -13.21 -7.84 19.17
N GLY A 159 -14.06 -8.21 18.20
CA GLY A 159 -15.43 -7.71 18.10
C GLY A 159 -15.58 -6.36 17.40
N THR A 160 -14.49 -5.71 16.99
CA THR A 160 -14.57 -4.45 16.25
C THR A 160 -14.83 -4.72 14.77
N MET A 161 -15.51 -3.77 14.12
CA MET A 161 -15.80 -3.85 12.70
C MET A 161 -14.62 -3.34 11.86
N ALA A 162 -14.39 -3.99 10.72
CA ALA A 162 -13.49 -3.54 9.69
C ALA A 162 -14.12 -3.79 8.32
N VAL A 163 -13.47 -3.30 7.27
CA VAL A 163 -13.94 -3.48 5.90
C VAL A 163 -12.90 -4.27 5.13
N GLU A 164 -13.32 -5.33 4.47
CA GLU A 164 -12.52 -6.04 3.49
C GLU A 164 -12.78 -5.41 2.12
N LEU A 165 -11.75 -4.78 1.55
CA LEU A 165 -11.82 -4.18 0.22
C LEU A 165 -11.15 -5.11 -0.79
N GLU A 166 -11.61 -5.04 -2.02
CA GLU A 166 -10.95 -5.72 -3.14
C GLU A 166 -10.30 -4.68 -4.04
N TYR A 167 -9.03 -4.91 -4.35
CA TYR A 167 -8.26 -4.04 -5.25
C TYR A 167 -7.75 -4.83 -6.44
N GLN A 168 -7.90 -4.24 -7.61
CA GLN A 168 -7.25 -4.70 -8.81
C GLN A 168 -5.92 -3.97 -8.96
N LEU A 169 -4.84 -4.73 -9.14
CA LEU A 169 -3.55 -4.15 -9.47
C LEU A 169 -3.53 -3.76 -10.94
N GLU A 170 -2.97 -2.58 -11.23
CA GLU A 170 -2.83 -2.11 -12.59
C GLU A 170 -1.94 -3.03 -13.41
N VAL A 171 -0.89 -3.58 -12.76
CA VAL A 171 -0.01 -4.60 -13.33
C VAL A 171 -0.03 -5.82 -12.43
N PRO A 172 -0.40 -7.00 -12.94
CA PRO A 172 -0.28 -8.22 -12.13
C PRO A 172 1.15 -8.41 -11.63
N VAL A 173 1.28 -8.86 -10.38
CA VAL A 173 2.60 -9.03 -9.75
C VAL A 173 3.44 -10.02 -10.57
N ARG A 174 4.69 -9.65 -10.84
CA ARG A 174 5.63 -10.51 -11.55
C ARG A 174 5.84 -11.83 -10.79
N ASP A 175 5.94 -12.92 -11.52
CA ASP A 175 5.92 -14.29 -10.96
C ASP A 175 6.93 -14.52 -9.83
N ASP A 176 8.14 -14.02 -9.97
CA ASP A 176 9.19 -14.20 -8.97
C ASP A 176 8.88 -13.46 -7.66
N ILE A 177 8.35 -12.25 -7.77
CA ILE A 177 7.96 -11.45 -6.61
C ILE A 177 6.71 -12.05 -5.95
N TYR A 178 5.76 -12.48 -6.75
CA TYR A 178 4.53 -13.11 -6.27
C TYR A 178 4.85 -14.39 -5.48
N ASP A 179 5.68 -15.25 -6.06
CA ASP A 179 6.11 -16.49 -5.40
C ASP A 179 6.85 -16.20 -4.08
N TYR A 180 7.75 -15.22 -4.10
CA TYR A 180 8.45 -14.79 -2.88
C TYR A 180 7.48 -14.35 -1.77
N ILE A 181 6.47 -13.54 -2.12
CA ILE A 181 5.51 -13.02 -1.14
C ILE A 181 4.63 -14.14 -0.58
N ILE A 182 4.13 -15.03 -1.44
CA ILE A 182 3.15 -16.05 -1.05
C ILE A 182 3.81 -17.29 -0.46
N ASN A 183 4.90 -17.77 -1.04
CA ASN A 183 5.48 -19.07 -0.72
C ASN A 183 6.86 -19.00 -0.06
N GLY A 184 7.49 -17.87 -0.14
CA GLY A 184 8.87 -17.72 0.32
C GLY A 184 9.12 -17.85 1.81
#